data_0f4ed19ea44802fa8f2e22ca1c99e56e
#
_entry.id   0f4ed19ea44802fa8f2e22ca1c99e56e
#
_cell.length_a   1.000
_cell.length_b   1.000
_cell.length_c   1.000
_cell.angle_alpha   90.00
_cell.angle_beta   90.00
_cell.angle_gamma   90.00
#
_symmetry.space_group_name_H-M   'P 1'
#
loop_
_entity.id
_entity.type
_entity.pdbx_description
1 polymer ?
#
loop_
_entity_poly.entity_id
_entity_poly.type
_entity_poly.pdbx_seq_one_letter_code
_entity_poly.pdbx_strand_id
1 'polypeptide(L)'
;MEVHSFPTRRSSDLNILGQTVDEATVSVGRFIDQALLGGVNQVRIINGKGTGALREGVHQYLRTLPHVAHFETAGYDEGGAGATNVVLK
;
A
#
# COMPACT_ATOMS: atom_id res chain seq x y z
N MET A 1 -2.98 25.00 -7.84
CA MET A 1 -2.88 24.67 -7.79
C MET A 1 -2.48 24.12 -7.96
N GLU A 2 -2.43 23.84 -7.90
CA GLU A 2 -2.18 23.14 -7.87
C GLU A 2 -1.67 22.43 -8.14
N VAL A 3 -1.49 22.44 -8.34
CA VAL A 3 -1.17 21.79 -8.45
C VAL A 3 -0.63 21.11 -8.58
N HIS A 4 -0.47 21.02 -8.37
CA HIS A 4 -0.16 20.35 -8.27
C HIS A 4 0.02 19.49 -8.53
N SER A 5 -0.21 19.28 -8.60
CA SER A 5 -0.29 18.49 -8.81
C SER A 5 0.24 17.75 -9.11
N PHE A 6 0.42 17.30 -9.20
CA PHE A 6 0.87 16.52 -9.29
C PHE A 6 0.91 15.55 -9.86
N PRO A 7 1.09 15.49 -10.27
CA PRO A 7 0.88 14.63 -11.32
C PRO A 7 1.18 13.28 -11.01
N THR A 8 2.00 13.09 -10.37
CA THR A 8 2.29 11.80 -10.09
C THR A 8 1.38 11.23 -9.18
N ARG A 9 0.37 11.85 -9.04
CA ARG A 9 -0.54 11.42 -8.25
C ARG A 9 -1.12 10.23 -8.54
N ARG A 10 -0.64 9.42 -9.32
CA ARG A 10 -1.11 8.11 -9.56
C ARG A 10 -0.76 7.18 -8.47
N SER A 11 0.05 7.54 -7.53
CA SER A 11 0.34 6.69 -6.39
C SER A 11 0.04 7.42 -5.10
N SER A 12 -0.38 6.69 -4.09
CA SER A 12 -0.65 7.21 -2.76
C SER A 12 0.02 6.31 -1.74
N ASP A 13 0.39 6.88 -0.61
CA ASP A 13 1.08 6.15 0.44
C ASP A 13 0.19 5.98 1.64
N LEU A 14 0.25 4.81 2.25
CA LEU A 14 -0.42 4.52 3.51
C LEU A 14 0.60 4.03 4.50
N ASN A 15 0.68 4.70 5.65
CA ASN A 15 1.62 4.34 6.70
C ASN A 15 0.87 3.53 7.76
N ILE A 16 1.28 2.27 7.95
CA ILE A 16 0.66 1.40 8.94
C ILE A 16 1.62 1.04 10.07
N LEU A 17 2.69 1.81 10.22
CA LEU A 17 3.63 1.59 11.31
C LEU A 17 2.92 1.68 12.65
N GLY A 18 3.24 0.74 13.54
CA GLY A 18 2.63 0.75 14.86
C GLY A 18 1.28 0.07 14.96
N GLN A 19 0.70 -0.34 13.84
CA GLN A 19 -0.58 -1.04 13.86
C GLN A 19 -0.38 -2.54 14.02
N THR A 20 -1.38 -3.21 14.58
CA THR A 20 -1.38 -4.67 14.57
C THR A 20 -1.73 -5.15 13.18
N VAL A 21 -1.53 -6.44 12.91
CA VAL A 21 -1.89 -7.01 11.62
C VAL A 21 -3.38 -6.81 11.35
N ASP A 22 -4.22 -7.03 12.33
CA ASP A 22 -5.66 -6.86 12.17
C ASP A 22 -6.01 -5.43 11.83
N GLU A 23 -5.42 -4.47 12.54
CA GLU A 23 -5.65 -3.06 12.25
C GLU A 23 -5.14 -2.69 10.85
N ALA A 24 -4.00 -3.22 10.50
CA ALA A 24 -3.39 -2.92 9.22
C ALA A 24 -4.22 -3.42 8.06
N THR A 25 -4.80 -4.62 8.16
CA THR A 25 -5.62 -5.15 7.08
C THR A 25 -6.86 -4.31 6.87
N VAL A 26 -7.46 -3.81 7.95
CA VAL A 26 -8.60 -2.91 7.84
C VAL A 26 -8.19 -1.61 7.15
N SER A 27 -7.07 -1.04 7.57
CA SER A 27 -6.57 0.20 6.98
C SER A 27 -6.26 0.04 5.50
N VAL A 28 -5.60 -1.06 5.15
CA VAL A 28 -5.24 -1.35 3.76
C VAL A 28 -6.49 -1.52 2.90
N GLY A 29 -7.48 -2.25 3.39
CA GLY A 29 -8.73 -2.45 2.65
C GLY A 29 -9.43 -1.15 2.34
N ARG A 30 -9.55 -0.28 3.34
CA ARG A 30 -10.17 1.03 3.15
C ARG A 30 -9.38 1.89 2.19
N PHE A 31 -8.06 1.86 2.32
CA PHE A 31 -7.20 2.66 1.48
C PHE A 31 -7.33 2.25 0.02
N ILE A 32 -7.36 0.96 -0.24
CA ILE A 32 -7.52 0.44 -1.59
C ILE A 32 -8.89 0.82 -2.16
N ASP A 33 -9.94 0.70 -1.36
CA ASP A 33 -11.26 1.11 -1.81
C ASP A 33 -11.29 2.57 -2.21
N GLN A 34 -10.69 3.43 -1.40
CA GLN A 34 -10.65 4.85 -1.70
C GLN A 34 -9.81 5.13 -2.94
N ALA A 35 -8.72 4.42 -3.11
CA ALA A 35 -7.88 4.58 -4.29
C ALA A 35 -8.65 4.22 -5.55
N LEU A 36 -9.40 3.14 -5.52
CA LEU A 36 -10.20 2.73 -6.66
C LEU A 36 -11.27 3.76 -7.00
N LEU A 37 -11.92 4.31 -5.98
CA LEU A 37 -12.92 5.34 -6.21
C LEU A 37 -12.31 6.61 -6.79
N GLY A 38 -11.09 6.92 -6.43
CA GLY A 38 -10.41 8.09 -6.92
C GLY A 38 -9.66 7.90 -8.23
N GLY A 39 -9.71 6.70 -8.81
CA GLY A 39 -9.02 6.45 -10.05
C GLY A 39 -7.53 6.21 -9.91
N VAL A 40 -7.05 6.01 -8.69
CA VAL A 40 -5.66 5.72 -8.44
C VAL A 40 -5.40 4.25 -8.70
N ASN A 41 -4.36 3.93 -9.45
CA ASN A 41 -4.07 2.54 -9.79
C ASN A 41 -2.79 2.01 -9.16
N GLN A 42 -2.12 2.79 -8.36
CA GLN A 42 -0.92 2.35 -7.63
C GLN A 42 -0.93 2.93 -6.25
N VAL A 43 -0.62 2.12 -5.25
CA VAL A 43 -0.51 2.58 -3.88
C VAL A 43 0.73 1.99 -3.26
N ARG A 44 1.25 2.64 -2.23
CA ARG A 44 2.39 2.15 -1.48
C ARG A 44 1.98 2.02 -0.02
N ILE A 45 2.31 0.90 0.59
CA ILE A 45 2.00 0.66 1.98
C ILE A 45 3.30 0.62 2.75
N ILE A 46 3.45 1.52 3.71
CA ILE A 46 4.67 1.60 4.51
C ILE A 46 4.45 0.74 5.74
N ASN A 47 5.06 -0.43 5.73
CA ASN A 47 4.84 -1.44 6.77
C ASN A 47 6.03 -1.64 7.69
N GLY A 48 7.13 -0.95 7.44
CA GLY A 48 8.31 -1.04 8.30
C GLY A 48 9.10 -2.31 8.07
N LYS A 49 10.30 -2.32 8.65
CA LYS A 49 11.21 -3.45 8.48
C LYS A 49 11.16 -4.45 9.61
N GLY A 50 10.69 -4.07 10.75
CA GLY A 50 10.65 -4.85 11.99
C GLY A 50 10.81 -6.35 11.87
N THR A 51 9.91 -7.11 12.47
CA THR A 51 9.97 -8.56 12.43
C THR A 51 9.45 -9.13 11.13
N GLY A 52 8.86 -8.32 10.29
CA GLY A 52 8.25 -8.78 9.07
C GLY A 52 6.83 -9.30 9.24
N ALA A 53 6.35 -9.39 10.46
CA ALA A 53 5.01 -9.93 10.70
C ALA A 53 3.93 -9.06 10.05
N LEU A 54 4.08 -7.76 10.16
CA LEU A 54 3.10 -6.84 9.57
C LEU A 54 3.11 -6.92 8.06
N ARG A 55 4.29 -6.95 7.46
CA ARG A 55 4.43 -7.10 6.02
C ARG A 55 3.80 -8.42 5.55
N GLU A 56 4.09 -9.48 6.26
CA GLU A 56 3.58 -10.80 5.90
C GLU A 56 2.05 -10.80 5.92
N GLY A 57 1.48 -10.28 6.99
CA GLY A 57 0.03 -10.23 7.13
C GLY A 57 -0.62 -9.40 6.04
N VAL A 58 -0.01 -8.26 5.71
CA VAL A 58 -0.52 -7.41 4.64
C VAL A 58 -0.43 -8.12 3.30
N HIS A 59 0.70 -8.80 3.02
CA HIS A 59 0.86 -9.51 1.77
C HIS A 59 -0.17 -10.61 1.61
N GLN A 60 -0.45 -11.36 2.68
CA GLN A 60 -1.47 -12.41 2.62
C GLN A 60 -2.85 -11.82 2.35
N TYR A 61 -3.14 -10.69 2.99
CA TYR A 61 -4.41 -10.03 2.78
C TYR A 61 -4.55 -9.55 1.34
N LEU A 62 -3.49 -8.96 0.79
CA LEU A 62 -3.53 -8.47 -0.59
C LEU A 62 -3.82 -9.57 -1.59
N ARG A 63 -3.34 -10.78 -1.32
CA ARG A 63 -3.60 -11.92 -2.20
C ARG A 63 -5.07 -12.28 -2.28
N THR A 64 -5.86 -11.89 -1.29
CA THR A 64 -7.28 -12.22 -1.27
C THR A 64 -8.13 -11.17 -1.97
N LEU A 65 -7.55 -10.03 -2.31
CA LEU A 65 -8.31 -8.92 -2.87
C LEU A 65 -8.37 -9.02 -4.39
N PRO A 66 -9.57 -9.05 -4.96
CA PRO A 66 -9.71 -9.19 -6.42
C PRO A 66 -9.29 -7.95 -7.18
N HIS A 67 -9.23 -6.80 -6.52
CA HIS A 67 -8.86 -5.55 -7.17
C HIS A 67 -7.35 -5.36 -7.28
N VAL A 68 -6.56 -6.20 -6.63
CA VAL A 68 -5.11 -6.09 -6.67
C VAL A 68 -4.58 -6.91 -7.84
N ALA A 69 -3.90 -6.25 -8.76
CA ALA A 69 -3.31 -6.93 -9.90
C ALA A 69 -2.05 -7.67 -9.47
N HIS A 70 -1.17 -6.96 -8.76
CA HIS A 70 -0.01 -7.60 -8.14
C HIS A 70 0.59 -6.64 -7.13
N PHE A 71 1.53 -7.13 -6.34
CA PHE A 71 2.23 -6.31 -5.36
C PHE A 71 3.64 -6.86 -5.21
N GLU A 72 4.53 -6.02 -4.71
CA GLU A 72 5.92 -6.41 -4.51
C GLU A 72 6.55 -5.55 -3.43
N THR A 73 7.61 -6.04 -2.82
CA THR A 73 8.37 -5.27 -1.86
C THR A 73 9.06 -4.13 -2.61
N ALA A 74 8.99 -2.93 -2.07
CA ALA A 74 9.60 -1.76 -2.71
C ALA A 74 11.12 -1.90 -2.71
N GLY A 75 11.76 -1.33 -3.71
CA GLY A 75 13.20 -1.31 -3.79
C GLY A 75 13.80 -0.36 -2.79
N TYR A 76 15.12 -0.38 -2.69
CA TYR A 76 15.82 0.47 -1.73
C TYR A 76 15.53 1.94 -1.93
N ASP A 77 15.39 2.37 -3.18
CA ASP A 77 15.12 3.75 -3.49
C ASP A 77 13.75 4.19 -3.00
N GLU A 78 12.88 3.21 -2.73
CA GLU A 78 11.50 3.48 -2.39
C GLU A 78 11.14 3.06 -0.98
N GLY A 79 12.13 2.88 -0.13
CA GLY A 79 11.88 2.48 1.24
C GLY A 79 12.32 1.06 1.55
N GLY A 80 12.87 0.37 0.57
CA GLY A 80 13.39 -0.98 0.78
C GLY A 80 12.34 -1.94 1.26
N ALA A 81 12.72 -2.83 2.15
CA ALA A 81 11.80 -3.84 2.67
C ALA A 81 10.74 -3.24 3.59
N GLY A 82 10.83 -1.94 3.86
CA GLY A 82 9.87 -1.29 4.73
C GLY A 82 8.59 -0.86 4.04
N ALA A 83 8.47 -1.10 2.74
CA ALA A 83 7.27 -0.68 2.00
C ALA A 83 6.87 -1.76 1.00
N THR A 84 5.61 -1.73 0.60
CA THR A 84 5.05 -2.66 -0.40
C THR A 84 4.36 -1.81 -1.46
N ASN A 85 4.76 -2.00 -2.70
CA ASN A 85 4.09 -1.35 -3.83
C ASN A 85 2.97 -2.25 -4.32
N VAL A 86 1.79 -1.69 -4.49
CA VAL A 86 0.61 -2.43 -4.93
C VAL A 86 0.09 -1.81 -6.21
N VAL A 87 -0.16 -2.66 -7.20
CA VAL A 87 -0.76 -2.23 -8.46
C VAL A 87 -2.19 -2.74 -8.49
N LEU A 88 -3.11 -1.84 -8.73
CA LEU A 88 -4.54 -2.16 -8.78
C LEU A 88 -4.98 -2.40 -10.21
N LYS A 89 -6.01 -3.18 -10.37
CA LYS A 89 -6.53 -3.49 -11.71
C LYS A 89 -7.26 -2.33 -12.34
#